data_70f64c947beea95aed0558eea1921703
#
_entry.id   70f64c947beea95aed0558eea1921703
#
_cell.length_a   1.000
_cell.length_b   1.000
_cell.length_c   1.000
_cell.angle_alpha   90.00
_cell.angle_beta   90.00
_cell.angle_gamma   90.00
#
_symmetry.space_group_name_H-M   'P 1'
#
loop_
_entity.id
_entity.type
_entity.pdbx_description
1 polymer ?
#
loop_
_entity_poly.entity_id
_entity_poly.type
_entity_poly.pdbx_seq_one_letter_code
_entity_poly.pdbx_strand_id
1 'polypeptide(L)'
;MFQINWKLKAFLYKVFQFLKLKKTFYFIQKYITRRSRVNIHEINPHWKRHETSIKNNGCKNLLEIGAGKSLEQNIYFSYILDGQLDQTVIDISKMIDFQLFNEASRQISDLLNLKFKGNVSNQE
;
A
#
# COMPACT_ATOMS: atom_id res chain seq x y z
N MET A 1 20.12 4.34 13.09
CA MET A 1 18.91 4.87 12.39
C MET A 1 18.63 6.27 12.92
N PHE A 2 18.85 7.32 12.15
CA PHE A 2 18.62 8.68 12.61
C PHE A 2 17.12 8.93 12.81
N GLN A 3 16.68 9.04 14.05
CA GLN A 3 15.32 9.48 14.37
C GLN A 3 15.25 11.01 14.23
N ILE A 4 14.82 11.45 13.05
CA ILE A 4 14.55 12.88 12.85
C ILE A 4 13.28 13.23 13.63
N ASN A 5 13.38 14.31 14.45
CA ASN A 5 12.24 14.81 15.22
C ASN A 5 11.03 15.06 14.30
N TRP A 6 9.84 14.61 14.72
CA TRP A 6 8.62 14.72 13.93
C TRP A 6 8.25 16.17 13.55
N LYS A 7 8.59 17.15 14.42
CA LYS A 7 8.40 18.60 14.15
C LYS A 7 9.25 19.07 12.98
N LEU A 8 10.51 18.60 12.91
CA LEU A 8 11.41 18.90 11.80
C LEU A 8 10.91 18.27 10.49
N LYS A 9 10.37 17.04 10.56
CA LYS A 9 9.73 16.40 9.39
C LYS A 9 8.53 17.19 8.89
N ALA A 10 7.66 17.64 9.81
CA ALA A 10 6.48 18.43 9.46
C ALA A 10 6.86 19.79 8.85
N PHE A 11 7.89 20.43 9.38
CA PHE A 11 8.41 21.69 8.85
C PHE A 11 8.99 21.49 7.44
N LEU A 12 9.85 20.51 7.24
CA LEU A 12 10.41 20.20 5.93
C LEU A 12 9.31 19.88 4.91
N TYR A 13 8.29 19.11 5.31
CA TYR A 13 7.16 18.80 4.46
C TYR A 13 6.42 20.07 4.01
N LYS A 14 6.15 21.02 4.94
CA LYS A 14 5.54 22.32 4.62
C LYS A 14 6.41 23.15 3.66
N VAL A 15 7.72 23.20 3.88
CA VAL A 15 8.66 23.92 3.01
C VAL A 15 8.66 23.33 1.60
N PHE A 16 8.75 22.00 1.46
CA PHE A 16 8.69 21.35 0.14
C PHE A 16 7.33 21.52 -0.54
N GLN A 17 6.26 21.57 0.23
CA GLN A 17 4.92 21.82 -0.29
C GLN A 17 4.79 23.27 -0.80
N PHE A 18 5.28 24.25 -0.03
CA PHE A 18 5.30 25.66 -0.40
C PHE A 18 6.11 25.92 -1.67
N LEU A 19 7.27 25.28 -1.80
CA LEU A 19 8.15 25.36 -2.97
C LEU A 19 7.66 24.53 -4.17
N LYS A 20 6.48 23.91 -4.10
CA LYS A 20 5.93 23.01 -5.13
C LYS A 20 6.86 21.85 -5.53
N LEU A 21 7.83 21.51 -4.67
CA LEU A 21 8.84 20.47 -4.89
C LEU A 21 8.35 19.06 -4.48
N LYS A 22 7.07 18.76 -4.67
CA LYS A 22 6.50 17.43 -4.33
C LYS A 22 7.25 16.27 -5.00
N LYS A 23 7.66 16.45 -6.25
CA LYS A 23 8.43 15.43 -6.99
C LYS A 23 9.81 15.17 -6.37
N THR A 24 10.52 16.22 -5.95
CA THR A 24 11.83 16.13 -5.30
C THR A 24 11.73 15.46 -3.94
N PHE A 25 10.70 15.79 -3.16
CA PHE A 25 10.44 15.14 -1.87
C PHE A 25 10.13 13.64 -2.04
N TYR A 26 9.31 13.29 -3.04
CA TYR A 26 9.03 11.89 -3.39
C TYR A 26 10.29 11.14 -3.82
N PHE A 27 11.15 11.78 -4.63
CA PHE A 27 12.43 11.22 -5.04
C PHE A 27 13.33 10.95 -3.82
N ILE A 28 13.43 11.88 -2.88
CA ILE A 28 14.17 11.70 -1.62
C ILE A 28 13.60 10.52 -0.81
N GLN A 29 12.28 10.44 -0.69
CA GLN A 29 11.64 9.31 0.01
C GLN A 29 11.91 7.97 -0.67
N LYS A 30 11.89 7.93 -2.00
CA LYS A 30 12.09 6.70 -2.77
C LYS A 30 13.54 6.21 -2.74
N TYR A 31 14.51 7.11 -2.94
CA TYR A 31 15.92 6.74 -3.16
C TYR A 31 16.80 6.89 -1.93
N ILE A 32 16.55 7.88 -1.07
CA ILE A 32 17.42 8.17 0.09
C ILE A 32 16.87 7.47 1.34
N THR A 33 15.59 7.64 1.67
CA THR A 33 15.03 7.04 2.89
C THR A 33 14.52 5.62 2.72
N ARG A 34 14.48 5.12 1.48
CA ARG A 34 13.99 3.79 1.09
C ARG A 34 12.60 3.43 1.64
N ARG A 35 11.81 4.43 2.05
CA ARG A 35 10.46 4.25 2.62
C ARG A 35 9.38 3.88 1.60
N SER A 36 9.74 3.87 0.32
CA SER A 36 8.85 3.51 -0.79
C SER A 36 9.29 2.20 -1.44
N ARG A 37 9.75 1.23 -0.66
CA ARG A 37 10.03 -0.13 -1.13
C ARG A 37 9.08 -1.09 -0.46
N VAL A 38 8.53 -1.98 -1.24
CA VAL A 38 7.79 -3.14 -0.73
C VAL A 38 8.81 -4.17 -0.27
N ASN A 39 8.63 -4.70 0.92
CA ASN A 39 9.48 -5.73 1.49
C ASN A 39 8.65 -6.62 2.41
N ILE A 40 7.92 -7.54 1.79
CA ILE A 40 6.98 -8.42 2.46
C ILE A 40 7.64 -9.80 2.60
N HIS A 41 8.14 -10.11 3.79
CA HIS A 41 8.76 -11.40 4.08
C HIS A 41 7.78 -12.41 4.68
N GLU A 42 6.70 -11.92 5.26
CA GLU A 42 5.65 -12.72 5.88
C GLU A 42 4.31 -12.01 5.79
N ILE A 43 3.23 -12.77 5.85
CA ILE A 43 1.89 -12.22 5.86
C ILE A 43 1.63 -11.52 7.19
N ASN A 44 1.27 -10.24 7.11
CA ASN A 44 1.03 -9.41 8.28
C ASN A 44 -0.09 -10.01 9.16
N PRO A 45 0.15 -10.23 10.47
CA PRO A 45 -0.87 -10.76 11.38
C PRO A 45 -2.16 -9.93 11.45
N HIS A 46 -2.08 -8.61 11.21
CA HIS A 46 -3.27 -7.75 11.16
C HIS A 46 -4.17 -8.10 9.96
N TRP A 47 -3.58 -8.40 8.79
CA TRP A 47 -4.36 -8.82 7.61
C TRP A 47 -5.11 -10.12 7.87
N LYS A 48 -4.47 -11.10 8.53
CA LYS A 48 -5.12 -12.36 8.93
C LYS A 48 -6.27 -12.16 9.92
N ARG A 49 -6.15 -11.21 10.85
CA ARG A 49 -7.25 -10.87 11.77
C ARG A 49 -8.42 -10.26 11.02
N HIS A 50 -8.16 -9.33 10.09
CA HIS A 50 -9.19 -8.73 9.26
C HIS A 50 -9.85 -9.79 8.36
N GLU A 51 -9.07 -10.67 7.72
CA GLU A 51 -9.60 -11.81 6.95
C GLU A 51 -10.55 -12.67 7.78
N THR A 52 -10.13 -13.04 8.99
CA THR A 52 -10.97 -13.83 9.91
C THR A 52 -12.26 -13.10 10.24
N SER A 53 -12.19 -11.80 10.52
CA SER A 53 -13.37 -10.97 10.79
C SER A 53 -14.32 -10.90 9.59
N ILE A 54 -13.77 -10.70 8.37
CA ILE A 54 -14.54 -10.66 7.13
C ILE A 54 -15.29 -11.98 6.91
N LYS A 55 -14.58 -13.11 7.06
CA LYS A 55 -15.16 -14.46 6.87
C LYS A 55 -16.23 -14.78 7.92
N ASN A 56 -15.94 -14.50 9.20
CA ASN A 56 -16.87 -14.80 10.30
C ASN A 56 -18.17 -13.99 10.23
N ASN A 57 -18.10 -12.76 9.70
CA ASN A 57 -19.27 -11.90 9.56
C ASN A 57 -19.92 -11.97 8.17
N GLY A 58 -19.40 -12.78 7.25
CA GLY A 58 -19.92 -12.90 5.90
C GLY A 58 -19.89 -11.58 5.11
N CYS A 59 -18.90 -10.71 5.38
CA CYS A 59 -18.78 -9.40 4.72
C CYS A 59 -18.48 -9.59 3.24
N LYS A 60 -19.24 -8.89 2.39
CA LYS A 60 -19.06 -8.89 0.93
C LYS A 60 -18.45 -7.58 0.41
N ASN A 61 -18.50 -6.53 1.21
CA ASN A 61 -18.00 -5.21 0.86
C ASN A 61 -17.01 -4.73 1.92
N LEU A 62 -15.87 -4.22 1.47
CA LEU A 62 -14.85 -3.60 2.31
C LEU A 62 -14.62 -2.17 1.84
N LEU A 63 -14.73 -1.23 2.78
CA LEU A 63 -14.30 0.14 2.57
C LEU A 63 -13.02 0.39 3.36
N GLU A 64 -11.97 0.78 2.70
CA GLU A 64 -10.71 1.16 3.32
C GLU A 64 -10.37 2.62 3.05
N ILE A 65 -10.03 3.36 4.11
CA ILE A 65 -9.65 4.77 4.03
C ILE A 65 -8.17 4.89 4.35
N GLY A 66 -7.39 5.44 3.40
CA GLY A 66 -5.96 5.65 3.59
C GLY A 66 -5.12 4.37 3.45
N ALA A 67 -5.42 3.52 2.49
CA ALA A 67 -4.75 2.24 2.26
C ALA A 67 -3.25 2.34 1.85
N GLY A 68 -2.75 3.54 1.61
CA GLY A 68 -1.36 3.78 1.25
C GLY A 68 -1.04 3.53 -0.23
N LYS A 69 0.27 3.52 -0.56
CA LYS A 69 0.73 3.54 -1.96
C LYS A 69 0.74 2.17 -2.63
N SER A 70 0.97 1.11 -1.88
CA SER A 70 1.16 -0.26 -2.38
C SER A 70 -0.09 -1.12 -2.28
N LEU A 71 -1.10 -0.70 -1.51
CA LEU A 71 -2.36 -1.42 -1.28
C LEU A 71 -2.16 -2.88 -0.83
N GLU A 72 -1.14 -3.15 -0.01
CA GLU A 72 -0.71 -4.51 0.34
C GLU A 72 -1.84 -5.36 0.94
N GLN A 73 -2.63 -4.79 1.87
CA GLN A 73 -3.76 -5.48 2.49
C GLN A 73 -4.84 -5.82 1.46
N ASN A 74 -5.16 -4.89 0.56
CA ASN A 74 -6.16 -5.10 -0.49
C ASN A 74 -5.73 -6.18 -1.48
N ILE A 75 -4.43 -6.19 -1.83
CA ILE A 75 -3.83 -7.23 -2.67
C ILE A 75 -3.96 -8.59 -1.97
N TYR A 76 -3.60 -8.68 -0.69
CA TYR A 76 -3.74 -9.91 0.08
C TYR A 76 -5.17 -10.44 0.04
N PHE A 77 -6.17 -9.58 0.30
CA PHE A 77 -7.58 -9.97 0.25
C PHE A 77 -8.02 -10.38 -1.16
N SER A 78 -7.51 -9.75 -2.21
CA SER A 78 -7.83 -10.13 -3.58
C SER A 78 -7.33 -11.53 -3.95
N TYR A 79 -6.27 -12.02 -3.30
CA TYR A 79 -5.79 -13.39 -3.48
C TYR A 79 -6.54 -14.41 -2.63
N ILE A 80 -6.85 -14.08 -1.37
CA ILE A 80 -7.44 -15.03 -0.42
C ILE A 80 -8.96 -15.10 -0.53
N LEU A 81 -9.62 -13.99 -0.88
CA LEU A 81 -11.07 -13.85 -0.96
C LEU A 81 -11.53 -13.64 -2.41
N ASP A 82 -10.86 -14.26 -3.36
CA ASP A 82 -11.03 -14.06 -4.79
C ASP A 82 -12.50 -14.08 -5.23
N GLY A 83 -12.97 -12.95 -5.76
CA GLY A 83 -14.35 -12.76 -6.21
C GLY A 83 -15.42 -12.75 -5.10
N GLN A 84 -15.05 -12.90 -3.82
CA GLN A 84 -16.00 -12.93 -2.69
C GLN A 84 -16.11 -11.59 -1.96
N LEU A 85 -15.18 -10.66 -2.21
CA LEU A 85 -15.08 -9.39 -1.52
C LEU A 85 -14.90 -8.24 -2.52
N ASP A 86 -15.88 -7.34 -2.57
CA ASP A 86 -15.77 -6.08 -3.28
C ASP A 86 -15.02 -5.07 -2.41
N GLN A 87 -13.94 -4.51 -2.92
CA GLN A 87 -13.08 -3.60 -2.19
C GLN A 87 -13.17 -2.19 -2.77
N THR A 88 -13.53 -1.22 -1.92
CA THR A 88 -13.50 0.20 -2.25
C THR A 88 -12.41 0.88 -1.42
N VAL A 89 -11.49 1.57 -2.09
CA VAL A 89 -10.41 2.30 -1.43
C VAL A 89 -10.61 3.80 -1.64
N ILE A 90 -10.60 4.56 -0.54
CA ILE A 90 -10.67 6.02 -0.56
C ILE A 90 -9.39 6.57 0.04
N ASP A 91 -8.74 7.49 -0.66
CA ASP A 91 -7.60 8.24 -0.14
C ASP A 91 -7.78 9.74 -0.37
N ILE A 92 -7.18 10.56 0.52
CA ILE A 92 -7.23 12.03 0.47
C ILE A 92 -6.49 12.55 -0.77
N SER A 93 -5.52 11.79 -1.27
CA SER A 93 -4.77 12.12 -2.49
C SER A 93 -4.53 10.87 -3.33
N LYS A 94 -4.42 11.04 -4.65
CA LYS A 94 -4.04 9.94 -5.55
C LYS A 94 -2.61 9.48 -5.23
N MET A 95 -2.49 8.50 -4.33
CA MET A 95 -1.20 8.04 -3.79
C MET A 95 -0.76 6.68 -4.34
N ILE A 96 -1.60 5.99 -5.09
CA ILE A 96 -1.30 4.65 -5.63
C ILE A 96 -0.09 4.74 -6.55
N ASP A 97 0.92 3.92 -6.25
CA ASP A 97 2.10 3.72 -7.09
C ASP A 97 2.02 2.31 -7.69
N PHE A 98 1.74 2.23 -9.00
CA PHE A 98 1.55 0.97 -9.69
C PHE A 98 2.80 0.08 -9.70
N GLN A 99 4.00 0.64 -9.61
CA GLN A 99 5.22 -0.15 -9.48
C GLN A 99 5.26 -0.86 -8.13
N LEU A 100 4.97 -0.11 -7.05
CA LEU A 100 4.89 -0.69 -5.71
C LEU A 100 3.74 -1.69 -5.58
N PHE A 101 2.59 -1.39 -6.18
CA PHE A 101 1.45 -2.30 -6.22
C PHE A 101 1.82 -3.63 -6.89
N ASN A 102 2.42 -3.58 -8.08
CA ASN A 102 2.80 -4.78 -8.83
C ASN A 102 3.89 -5.57 -8.09
N GLU A 103 4.85 -4.90 -7.44
CA GLU A 103 5.87 -5.54 -6.61
C GLU A 103 5.25 -6.21 -5.38
N ALA A 104 4.33 -5.55 -4.68
CA ALA A 104 3.59 -6.12 -3.56
C ALA A 104 2.77 -7.34 -3.99
N SER A 105 2.07 -7.23 -5.12
CA SER A 105 1.27 -8.33 -5.66
C SER A 105 2.12 -9.57 -5.97
N ARG A 106 3.31 -9.38 -6.54
CA ARG A 106 4.25 -10.48 -6.81
C ARG A 106 4.73 -11.12 -5.51
N GLN A 107 5.22 -10.32 -4.56
CA GLN A 107 5.72 -10.82 -3.28
C GLN A 107 4.62 -11.55 -2.48
N ILE A 108 3.39 -11.05 -2.47
CA ILE A 108 2.27 -11.71 -1.80
C ILE A 108 1.88 -13.01 -2.51
N SER A 109 1.84 -13.03 -3.84
CA SER A 109 1.54 -14.27 -4.58
C SER A 109 2.57 -15.36 -4.31
N ASP A 110 3.85 -14.99 -4.25
CA ASP A 110 4.94 -15.92 -3.94
C ASP A 110 4.81 -16.47 -2.51
N LEU A 111 4.52 -15.63 -1.52
CA LEU A 111 4.29 -16.05 -0.13
C LEU A 111 3.09 -16.96 0.05
N LEU A 112 2.06 -16.79 -0.77
CA LEU A 112 0.85 -17.61 -0.75
C LEU A 112 0.94 -18.86 -1.63
N ASN A 113 2.03 -19.02 -2.39
CA ASN A 113 2.18 -20.05 -3.43
C ASN A 113 1.03 -20.03 -4.46
N LEU A 114 0.57 -18.82 -4.82
CA LEU A 114 -0.50 -18.60 -5.78
C LEU A 114 0.04 -18.02 -7.08
N LYS A 115 -0.69 -18.25 -8.18
CA LYS A 115 -0.32 -17.68 -9.47
C LYS A 115 -0.45 -16.15 -9.44
N PHE A 116 0.59 -15.44 -9.87
CA PHE A 116 0.56 -14.00 -10.03
C PHE A 116 -0.52 -13.55 -11.03
N LYS A 117 -1.38 -12.62 -10.62
CA LYS A 117 -2.55 -12.15 -11.42
C LYS A 117 -2.19 -11.21 -12.57
N GLY A 118 -0.92 -10.83 -12.71
CA GLY A 118 -0.44 -9.92 -13.75
C GLY A 118 -0.22 -8.48 -13.26
N ASN A 119 0.37 -7.68 -14.12
CA ASN A 119 0.65 -6.28 -13.80
C ASN A 119 -0.57 -5.39 -14.08
N VAL A 120 -0.79 -4.42 -13.21
CA VAL A 120 -1.77 -3.35 -13.39
C VAL A 120 -1.05 -2.11 -13.87
N SER A 121 -1.60 -1.41 -14.85
CA SER A 121 -1.11 -0.13 -15.35
C SER A 121 -2.22 0.92 -15.32
N ASN A 122 -1.85 2.20 -15.43
CA ASN A 122 -2.84 3.23 -15.73
C ASN A 122 -3.49 2.89 -17.08
N GLN A 123 -4.80 2.73 -17.09
CA GLN A 123 -5.57 2.92 -18.32
C GLN A 123 -5.80 4.43 -18.42
N GLU A 124 -5.18 5.06 -19.42
CA GLU A 124 -5.45 6.44 -19.80
C GLU A 124 -6.84 6.59 -20.40
#